data_7e0fe818bf6684e02ba4fe9e77833a3a
#
_entry.id   7e0fe818bf6684e02ba4fe9e77833a3a
#
_cell.length_a   1.000
_cell.length_b   1.000
_cell.length_c   1.000
_cell.angle_alpha   90.00
_cell.angle_beta   90.00
_cell.angle_gamma   90.00
#
_symmetry.space_group_name_H-M   'P 1'
#
loop_
_entity.id
_entity.type
_entity.pdbx_description
1 polymer ?
#
loop_
_entity_poly.entity_id
_entity_poly.type
_entity_poly.pdbx_seq_one_letter_code
_entity_poly.pdbx_strand_id
1 'polypeptide(L)'
;MKYDCLIIGGGIAGLQAAIQLGRYMHSVLVIDSGDGRSTLCRSYHNILGYPDGVSGQHLRQTGRKQAEALGVHFLHGKAESAAKTEAGFAVTVSNGETYSSKRLLLATGVMDRIPAELLPSLVPCLGISVYVCPDCDGYQVKGKPVIVIGAGVAGVNMVKTLLYWTNELVYINHEQKLGDDDRKFLQENGISCIDASIKQAVAKGAELEGFLLENGEIVKGHHAFTAFGGNEVRSQLAKQLGVELLENKHIVADPRTKMTNVHGVWAAGDVAVHSEQVTIAMGEGSQAAIWIHKDIIQEQG
;
A
#
# COMPACT_ATOMS: atom_id res chain seq x y z
N MET A 1 -5.98 -7.39 29.09
CA MET A 1 -6.82 -8.38 28.40
C MET A 1 -5.95 -9.06 27.36
N LYS A 2 -5.96 -10.38 27.27
CA LYS A 2 -5.15 -11.13 26.30
C LYS A 2 -6.02 -11.53 25.12
N TYR A 3 -5.66 -11.06 23.91
CA TYR A 3 -6.35 -11.40 22.68
C TYR A 3 -5.86 -12.75 22.10
N ASP A 4 -6.69 -13.43 21.32
CA ASP A 4 -6.25 -14.57 20.54
C ASP A 4 -5.32 -14.12 19.41
N CYS A 5 -5.63 -13.00 18.75
CA CYS A 5 -4.79 -12.41 17.72
C CYS A 5 -4.75 -10.87 17.81
N LEU A 6 -3.54 -10.29 17.69
CA LEU A 6 -3.35 -8.90 17.33
C LEU A 6 -3.12 -8.79 15.82
N ILE A 7 -3.79 -7.83 15.18
CA ILE A 7 -3.58 -7.47 13.78
C ILE A 7 -2.98 -6.08 13.74
N ILE A 8 -1.78 -5.94 13.17
CA ILE A 8 -1.12 -4.64 13.03
C ILE A 8 -1.34 -4.12 11.61
N GLY A 9 -2.15 -3.08 11.52
CA GLY A 9 -2.61 -2.45 10.28
C GLY A 9 -4.06 -2.78 9.94
N GLY A 10 -4.91 -1.74 9.97
CA GLY A 10 -6.31 -1.78 9.55
C GLY A 10 -6.49 -1.41 8.06
N GLY A 11 -5.52 -1.79 7.22
CA GLY A 11 -5.64 -1.76 5.77
C GLY A 11 -6.51 -2.89 5.23
N ILE A 12 -6.49 -3.09 3.91
CA ILE A 12 -7.36 -4.07 3.24
C ILE A 12 -7.11 -5.50 3.73
N ALA A 13 -5.85 -5.93 3.84
CA ALA A 13 -5.50 -7.26 4.32
C ALA A 13 -5.89 -7.46 5.79
N GLY A 14 -5.59 -6.48 6.65
CA GLY A 14 -5.91 -6.56 8.08
C GLY A 14 -7.41 -6.57 8.35
N LEU A 15 -8.19 -5.76 7.65
CA LEU A 15 -9.66 -5.76 7.76
C LEU A 15 -10.27 -7.07 7.29
N GLN A 16 -9.80 -7.62 6.18
CA GLN A 16 -10.30 -8.89 5.69
C GLN A 16 -9.97 -10.05 6.66
N ALA A 17 -8.76 -10.04 7.24
CA ALA A 17 -8.39 -11.00 8.27
C ALA A 17 -9.23 -10.82 9.55
N ALA A 18 -9.47 -9.58 9.97
CA ALA A 18 -10.30 -9.26 11.14
C ALA A 18 -11.75 -9.79 10.99
N ILE A 19 -12.35 -9.57 9.82
CA ILE A 19 -13.66 -10.11 9.49
C ILE A 19 -13.65 -11.64 9.60
N GLN A 20 -12.66 -12.31 9.01
CA GLN A 20 -12.62 -13.77 8.99
C GLN A 20 -12.37 -14.35 10.40
N LEU A 21 -11.47 -13.76 11.20
CA LEU A 21 -11.21 -14.17 12.57
C LEU A 21 -12.41 -13.90 13.50
N GLY A 22 -13.10 -12.76 13.32
CA GLY A 22 -14.35 -12.46 14.02
C GLY A 22 -15.45 -13.48 13.72
N ARG A 23 -15.57 -13.96 12.47
CA ARG A 23 -16.50 -15.05 12.10
C ARG A 23 -16.13 -16.39 12.74
N TYR A 24 -14.88 -16.61 13.10
CA TYR A 24 -14.42 -17.73 13.92
C TYR A 24 -14.58 -17.48 15.42
N MET A 25 -15.16 -16.35 15.83
CA MET A 25 -15.40 -15.94 17.23
C MET A 25 -14.12 -15.82 18.07
N HIS A 26 -12.98 -15.52 17.42
CA HIS A 26 -11.75 -15.21 18.14
C HIS A 26 -11.78 -13.80 18.72
N SER A 27 -11.13 -13.63 19.88
CA SER A 27 -10.88 -12.31 20.46
C SER A 27 -9.77 -11.61 19.68
N VAL A 28 -10.10 -10.56 18.93
CA VAL A 28 -9.19 -9.87 18.01
C VAL A 28 -9.12 -8.37 18.34
N LEU A 29 -7.90 -7.82 18.33
CA LEU A 29 -7.66 -6.38 18.32
C LEU A 29 -6.90 -6.00 17.07
N VAL A 30 -7.42 -5.03 16.33
CA VAL A 30 -6.74 -4.36 15.21
C VAL A 30 -6.14 -3.05 15.71
N ILE A 31 -4.82 -2.90 15.57
CA ILE A 31 -4.09 -1.67 15.87
C ILE A 31 -3.77 -0.99 14.54
N ASP A 32 -4.33 0.21 14.31
CA ASP A 32 -4.24 0.92 13.04
C ASP A 32 -3.88 2.39 13.24
N SER A 33 -2.82 2.85 12.60
CA SER A 33 -2.38 4.25 12.61
C SER A 33 -3.21 5.18 11.71
N GLY A 34 -4.04 4.60 10.82
CA GLY A 34 -4.94 5.36 9.95
C GLY A 34 -4.30 5.94 8.70
N ASP A 35 -3.00 5.72 8.46
CA ASP A 35 -2.21 6.30 7.38
C ASP A 35 -1.78 5.30 6.30
N GLY A 36 -2.54 4.23 6.09
CA GLY A 36 -2.25 3.21 5.08
C GLY A 36 -2.48 3.70 3.63
N ARG A 37 -1.80 3.07 2.66
CA ARG A 37 -1.91 3.35 1.21
C ARG A 37 -3.37 3.49 0.72
N SER A 38 -4.26 2.63 1.21
CA SER A 38 -5.68 2.65 0.86
C SER A 38 -6.43 3.90 1.34
N THR A 39 -5.85 4.75 2.19
CA THR A 39 -6.47 6.04 2.55
C THR A 39 -6.33 7.08 1.44
N LEU A 40 -5.33 6.92 0.57
CA LEU A 40 -5.01 7.86 -0.49
C LEU A 40 -5.79 7.57 -1.78
N CYS A 41 -6.05 6.30 -2.11
CA CYS A 41 -6.72 5.93 -3.35
C CYS A 41 -8.21 6.27 -3.30
N ARG A 42 -8.63 7.17 -4.17
CA ARG A 42 -10.02 7.63 -4.26
C ARG A 42 -10.92 6.77 -5.13
N SER A 43 -10.34 5.97 -6.03
CA SER A 43 -11.07 5.00 -6.84
C SER A 43 -10.15 3.86 -7.27
N TYR A 44 -10.49 2.64 -6.89
CA TYR A 44 -9.95 1.41 -7.45
C TYR A 44 -10.88 0.92 -8.55
N HIS A 45 -10.34 0.60 -9.73
CA HIS A 45 -11.13 0.22 -10.90
C HIS A 45 -11.05 -1.27 -11.26
N ASN A 46 -10.21 -2.02 -10.55
CA ASN A 46 -9.93 -3.44 -10.83
C ASN A 46 -10.47 -4.40 -9.76
N ILE A 47 -11.53 -4.01 -9.05
CA ILE A 47 -12.13 -4.83 -7.99
C ILE A 47 -13.44 -5.43 -8.47
N LEU A 48 -13.55 -6.76 -8.41
CA LEU A 48 -14.78 -7.47 -8.73
C LEU A 48 -15.96 -6.96 -7.88
N GLY A 49 -17.07 -6.65 -8.55
CA GLY A 49 -18.28 -6.12 -7.91
C GLY A 49 -18.39 -4.59 -7.90
N TYR A 50 -17.34 -3.87 -8.33
CA TYR A 50 -17.32 -2.41 -8.39
C TYR A 50 -16.96 -1.91 -9.80
N PRO A 51 -17.87 -2.04 -10.79
CA PRO A 51 -17.59 -1.67 -12.18
C PRO A 51 -17.31 -0.17 -12.37
N ASP A 52 -17.88 0.67 -11.49
CA ASP A 52 -17.71 2.13 -11.53
C ASP A 52 -16.58 2.62 -10.59
N GLY A 53 -15.81 1.67 -10.04
CA GLY A 53 -14.76 1.95 -9.07
C GLY A 53 -15.25 2.06 -7.63
N VAL A 54 -14.32 2.02 -6.69
CA VAL A 54 -14.59 2.17 -5.25
C VAL A 54 -13.42 2.82 -4.55
N SER A 55 -13.67 3.77 -3.64
CA SER A 55 -12.60 4.39 -2.87
C SER A 55 -12.05 3.46 -1.78
N GLY A 56 -10.75 3.58 -1.51
CA GLY A 56 -10.14 2.87 -0.40
C GLY A 56 -10.75 3.25 0.94
N GLN A 57 -11.19 4.52 1.10
CA GLN A 57 -11.91 4.97 2.30
C GLN A 57 -13.22 4.23 2.48
N HIS A 58 -14.02 4.04 1.42
CA HIS A 58 -15.26 3.26 1.49
C HIS A 58 -15.01 1.82 1.91
N LEU A 59 -14.02 1.16 1.30
CA LEU A 59 -13.65 -0.21 1.65
C LEU A 59 -13.21 -0.32 3.12
N ARG A 60 -12.38 0.61 3.60
CA ARG A 60 -11.93 0.63 4.99
C ARG A 60 -13.07 0.84 5.98
N GLN A 61 -13.97 1.81 5.72
CA GLN A 61 -15.11 2.08 6.60
C GLN A 61 -16.08 0.90 6.63
N THR A 62 -16.37 0.32 5.47
CA THR A 62 -17.25 -0.84 5.38
C THR A 62 -16.66 -2.07 6.05
N GLY A 63 -15.37 -2.37 5.77
CA GLY A 63 -14.68 -3.50 6.38
C GLY A 63 -14.56 -3.37 7.90
N ARG A 64 -14.29 -2.16 8.40
CA ARG A 64 -14.29 -1.89 9.85
C ARG A 64 -15.66 -2.16 10.50
N LYS A 65 -16.75 -1.62 9.92
CA LYS A 65 -18.11 -1.87 10.42
C LYS A 65 -18.46 -3.36 10.44
N GLN A 66 -18.06 -4.10 9.39
CA GLN A 66 -18.26 -5.54 9.33
C GLN A 66 -17.51 -6.28 10.45
N ALA A 67 -16.25 -5.92 10.70
CA ALA A 67 -15.44 -6.54 11.75
C ALA A 67 -15.94 -6.18 13.15
N GLU A 68 -16.32 -4.91 13.41
CA GLU A 68 -16.90 -4.45 14.68
C GLU A 68 -18.22 -5.19 15.00
N ALA A 69 -19.07 -5.44 14.00
CA ALA A 69 -20.31 -6.21 14.17
C ALA A 69 -20.06 -7.68 14.56
N LEU A 70 -18.85 -8.20 14.37
CA LEU A 70 -18.39 -9.52 14.78
C LEU A 70 -17.64 -9.53 16.12
N GLY A 71 -17.62 -8.40 16.83
CA GLY A 71 -16.95 -8.26 18.12
C GLY A 71 -15.44 -7.99 18.04
N VAL A 72 -14.90 -7.66 16.86
CA VAL A 72 -13.49 -7.25 16.73
C VAL A 72 -13.31 -5.85 17.31
N HIS A 73 -12.25 -5.69 18.11
CA HIS A 73 -11.89 -4.40 18.68
C HIS A 73 -10.92 -3.65 17.78
N PHE A 74 -11.00 -2.32 17.79
CA PHE A 74 -10.09 -1.45 17.06
C PHE A 74 -9.44 -0.42 17.99
N LEU A 75 -8.13 -0.27 17.86
CA LEU A 75 -7.34 0.77 18.50
C LEU A 75 -6.74 1.67 17.43
N HIS A 76 -7.03 2.97 17.51
CA HIS A 76 -6.30 3.94 16.70
C HIS A 76 -4.97 4.25 17.38
N GLY A 77 -3.87 3.93 16.71
CA GLY A 77 -2.52 4.14 17.22
C GLY A 77 -1.46 3.45 16.37
N LYS A 78 -0.23 3.90 16.51
CA LYS A 78 0.92 3.32 15.81
C LYS A 78 1.58 2.28 16.71
N ALA A 79 1.69 1.04 16.24
CA ALA A 79 2.50 0.03 16.88
C ALA A 79 4.00 0.36 16.69
N GLU A 80 4.73 0.55 17.78
CA GLU A 80 6.14 0.97 17.76
C GLU A 80 7.09 -0.18 18.04
N SER A 81 6.69 -1.11 18.90
CA SER A 81 7.50 -2.28 19.20
C SER A 81 6.66 -3.54 19.34
N ALA A 82 7.28 -4.67 18.99
CA ALA A 82 6.72 -5.99 19.16
C ALA A 82 7.80 -6.95 19.71
N ALA A 83 7.41 -7.76 20.68
CA ALA A 83 8.29 -8.73 21.29
C ALA A 83 7.58 -10.07 21.51
N LYS A 84 8.33 -11.17 21.41
CA LYS A 84 7.88 -12.51 21.82
C LYS A 84 7.94 -12.61 23.34
N THR A 85 6.91 -13.21 23.94
CA THR A 85 6.80 -13.49 25.37
C THR A 85 6.57 -14.98 25.60
N GLU A 86 6.65 -15.46 26.84
CA GLU A 86 6.33 -16.86 27.17
C GLU A 86 4.89 -17.24 26.76
N ALA A 87 3.98 -16.27 26.77
CA ALA A 87 2.56 -16.52 26.52
C ALA A 87 2.09 -16.09 25.11
N GLY A 88 3.00 -15.75 24.18
CA GLY A 88 2.68 -15.26 22.82
C GLY A 88 3.45 -13.99 22.47
N PHE A 89 2.76 -12.89 22.22
CA PHE A 89 3.35 -11.63 21.74
C PHE A 89 2.84 -10.44 22.55
N ALA A 90 3.69 -9.44 22.69
CA ALA A 90 3.37 -8.14 23.27
C ALA A 90 3.68 -7.04 22.24
N VAL A 91 2.75 -6.11 22.03
CA VAL A 91 2.90 -4.97 21.11
C VAL A 91 2.68 -3.69 21.91
N THR A 92 3.65 -2.78 21.87
CA THR A 92 3.55 -1.46 22.49
C THR A 92 3.21 -0.42 21.43
N VAL A 93 2.24 0.43 21.73
CA VAL A 93 1.78 1.52 20.85
C VAL A 93 2.35 2.86 21.30
N SER A 94 2.24 3.87 20.43
CA SER A 94 2.85 5.21 20.61
C SER A 94 2.46 5.96 21.88
N ASN A 95 1.35 5.60 22.52
CA ASN A 95 0.96 6.15 23.83
C ASN A 95 1.59 5.41 25.04
N GLY A 96 2.44 4.41 24.80
CA GLY A 96 3.10 3.60 25.81
C GLY A 96 2.30 2.39 26.32
N GLU A 97 1.06 2.22 25.90
CA GLU A 97 0.25 1.05 26.28
C GLU A 97 0.74 -0.20 25.57
N THR A 98 0.64 -1.34 26.26
CA THR A 98 1.05 -2.64 25.73
C THR A 98 -0.12 -3.61 25.69
N TYR A 99 -0.31 -4.24 24.53
CA TYR A 99 -1.35 -5.24 24.29
C TYR A 99 -0.72 -6.61 24.03
N SER A 100 -1.36 -7.67 24.52
CA SER A 100 -0.83 -9.03 24.41
C SER A 100 -1.78 -9.96 23.65
N SER A 101 -1.22 -10.89 22.88
CA SER A 101 -1.96 -11.92 22.16
C SER A 101 -1.22 -13.25 22.09
N LYS A 102 -1.96 -14.30 21.70
CA LYS A 102 -1.35 -15.61 21.39
C LYS A 102 -0.68 -15.58 20.01
N ARG A 103 -1.25 -14.85 19.04
CA ARG A 103 -0.84 -14.78 17.63
C ARG A 103 -0.76 -13.36 17.16
N LEU A 104 0.07 -13.12 16.16
CA LEU A 104 0.29 -11.80 15.57
C LEU A 104 0.20 -11.86 14.05
N LEU A 105 -0.61 -10.97 13.46
CA LEU A 105 -0.66 -10.74 12.02
C LEU A 105 -0.08 -9.36 11.69
N LEU A 106 0.96 -9.34 10.87
CA LEU A 106 1.56 -8.13 10.32
C LEU A 106 0.88 -7.81 8.97
N ALA A 107 0.02 -6.78 8.96
CA ALA A 107 -0.69 -6.29 7.78
C ALA A 107 -0.37 -4.80 7.56
N THR A 108 0.89 -4.44 7.81
CA THR A 108 1.39 -3.05 7.90
C THR A 108 1.54 -2.36 6.55
N GLY A 109 1.60 -3.13 5.46
CA GLY A 109 1.56 -2.65 4.09
C GLY A 109 2.83 -1.93 3.62
N VAL A 110 2.65 -1.23 2.49
CA VAL A 110 3.65 -0.37 1.83
C VAL A 110 3.07 1.02 1.69
N MET A 111 3.92 2.05 1.70
CA MET A 111 3.55 3.43 1.37
C MET A 111 4.38 3.90 0.19
N ASP A 112 3.69 4.42 -0.84
CA ASP A 112 4.34 5.03 -1.99
C ASP A 112 5.05 6.31 -1.56
N ARG A 113 6.29 6.48 -2.01
CA ARG A 113 7.00 7.73 -1.82
C ARG A 113 6.47 8.78 -2.78
N ILE A 114 5.82 9.78 -2.22
CA ILE A 114 5.46 11.03 -2.89
C ILE A 114 6.09 12.16 -2.08
N PRO A 115 6.81 13.11 -2.71
CA PRO A 115 7.35 14.28 -2.00
C PRO A 115 6.25 15.00 -1.20
N ALA A 116 6.56 15.32 0.07
CA ALA A 116 5.55 15.85 1.01
C ALA A 116 4.93 17.16 0.51
N GLU A 117 5.70 17.99 -0.19
CA GLU A 117 5.27 19.26 -0.78
C GLU A 117 4.26 19.07 -1.93
N LEU A 118 4.32 17.94 -2.65
CA LEU A 118 3.40 17.64 -3.75
C LEU A 118 2.11 16.98 -3.26
N LEU A 119 2.18 16.25 -2.15
CA LEU A 119 1.08 15.41 -1.68
C LEU A 119 -0.25 16.15 -1.53
N PRO A 120 -0.33 17.36 -0.93
CA PRO A 120 -1.60 18.07 -0.76
C PRO A 120 -2.32 18.38 -2.08
N SER A 121 -1.57 18.68 -3.15
CA SER A 121 -2.14 18.97 -4.46
C SER A 121 -2.50 17.70 -5.26
N LEU A 122 -1.85 16.56 -4.96
CA LEU A 122 -2.07 15.27 -5.64
C LEU A 122 -3.22 14.46 -5.03
N VAL A 123 -3.41 14.51 -3.70
CA VAL A 123 -4.42 13.70 -2.98
C VAL A 123 -5.81 13.77 -3.60
N PRO A 124 -6.36 14.92 -4.04
CA PRO A 124 -7.67 14.96 -4.68
C PRO A 124 -7.76 14.12 -5.96
N CYS A 125 -6.64 13.94 -6.67
CA CYS A 125 -6.54 13.30 -7.97
C CYS A 125 -6.18 11.80 -7.91
N LEU A 126 -5.65 11.32 -6.77
CA LEU A 126 -5.12 9.95 -6.64
C LEU A 126 -6.19 8.89 -6.88
N GLY A 127 -5.96 8.01 -7.86
CA GLY A 127 -6.87 6.95 -8.30
C GLY A 127 -7.98 7.43 -9.24
N ILE A 128 -8.00 8.72 -9.63
CA ILE A 128 -8.99 9.29 -10.58
C ILE A 128 -8.30 9.79 -11.84
N SER A 129 -7.34 10.68 -11.72
CA SER A 129 -6.56 11.23 -12.83
C SER A 129 -5.05 11.16 -12.61
N VAL A 130 -4.62 10.86 -11.38
CA VAL A 130 -3.23 10.58 -11.01
C VAL A 130 -3.15 9.19 -10.36
N TYR A 131 -2.25 8.36 -10.84
CA TYR A 131 -2.14 6.95 -10.48
C TYR A 131 -0.74 6.62 -9.95
N VAL A 132 -0.63 5.50 -9.21
CA VAL A 132 0.65 5.01 -8.66
C VAL A 132 1.03 3.63 -9.21
N CYS A 133 0.05 2.84 -9.61
CA CYS A 133 0.22 1.43 -9.99
C CYS A 133 -0.20 1.21 -11.45
N PRO A 134 0.74 0.93 -12.35
CA PRO A 134 0.41 0.70 -13.78
C PRO A 134 -0.40 -0.58 -14.00
N ASP A 135 -0.16 -1.65 -13.22
CA ASP A 135 -0.93 -2.90 -13.29
C ASP A 135 -2.39 -2.71 -12.84
N CYS A 136 -2.65 -1.70 -12.01
CA CYS A 136 -4.00 -1.38 -11.51
C CYS A 136 -4.75 -0.46 -12.49
N ASP A 137 -4.08 0.58 -12.97
CA ASP A 137 -4.72 1.73 -13.61
C ASP A 137 -4.21 2.04 -15.02
N GLY A 138 -3.27 1.24 -15.57
CA GLY A 138 -2.75 1.44 -16.93
C GLY A 138 -3.85 1.42 -18.00
N TYR A 139 -4.91 0.65 -17.80
CA TYR A 139 -6.05 0.64 -18.70
C TYR A 139 -6.77 2.00 -18.79
N GLN A 140 -6.78 2.80 -17.72
CA GLN A 140 -7.43 4.12 -17.68
C GLN A 140 -6.80 5.11 -18.65
N VAL A 141 -5.54 4.87 -19.03
CA VAL A 141 -4.74 5.75 -19.91
C VAL A 141 -4.49 5.17 -21.31
N LYS A 142 -5.17 4.07 -21.66
CA LYS A 142 -5.02 3.46 -23.00
C LYS A 142 -5.27 4.45 -24.11
N GLY A 143 -4.25 4.71 -24.95
CA GLY A 143 -4.30 5.64 -26.09
C GLY A 143 -4.49 7.10 -25.71
N LYS A 144 -4.12 7.49 -24.50
CA LYS A 144 -4.23 8.88 -24.02
C LYS A 144 -2.86 9.48 -23.71
N PRO A 145 -2.70 10.81 -23.78
CA PRO A 145 -1.52 11.51 -23.30
C PRO A 145 -1.37 11.35 -21.78
N VAL A 146 -0.15 11.01 -21.32
CA VAL A 146 0.15 10.78 -19.90
C VAL A 146 1.42 11.49 -19.49
N ILE A 147 1.39 12.12 -18.34
CA ILE A 147 2.58 12.67 -17.67
C ILE A 147 3.07 11.67 -16.63
N VAL A 148 4.32 11.25 -16.72
CA VAL A 148 4.99 10.55 -15.63
C VAL A 148 5.72 11.58 -14.78
N ILE A 149 5.42 11.64 -13.48
CA ILE A 149 6.17 12.46 -12.53
C ILE A 149 6.99 11.54 -11.61
N GLY A 150 8.27 11.81 -11.47
CA GLY A 150 9.11 10.89 -10.71
C GLY A 150 10.55 11.33 -10.55
N ALA A 151 11.41 10.38 -10.19
CA ALA A 151 12.82 10.59 -9.94
C ALA A 151 13.68 9.53 -10.63
N GLY A 152 14.59 9.96 -11.51
CA GLY A 152 15.61 9.12 -12.11
C GLY A 152 15.06 7.86 -12.76
N VAL A 153 15.70 6.73 -12.51
CA VAL A 153 15.39 5.42 -13.10
C VAL A 153 13.97 4.93 -12.75
N ALA A 154 13.42 5.29 -11.59
CA ALA A 154 12.07 4.89 -11.22
C ALA A 154 11.02 5.48 -12.18
N GLY A 155 11.15 6.76 -12.54
CA GLY A 155 10.32 7.40 -13.55
C GLY A 155 10.47 6.77 -14.93
N VAL A 156 11.70 6.48 -15.35
CA VAL A 156 11.96 5.83 -16.65
C VAL A 156 11.36 4.42 -16.69
N ASN A 157 11.44 3.64 -15.61
CA ASN A 157 10.82 2.32 -15.54
C ASN A 157 9.29 2.40 -15.64
N MET A 158 8.67 3.42 -15.03
CA MET A 158 7.25 3.69 -15.21
C MET A 158 6.91 4.01 -16.67
N VAL A 159 7.71 4.85 -17.31
CA VAL A 159 7.56 5.14 -18.75
C VAL A 159 7.64 3.87 -19.59
N LYS A 160 8.68 3.03 -19.36
CA LYS A 160 8.83 1.72 -20.05
C LYS A 160 7.59 0.85 -19.90
N THR A 161 7.01 0.80 -18.72
CA THR A 161 5.82 0.01 -18.43
C THR A 161 4.59 0.59 -19.15
N LEU A 162 4.41 1.92 -19.12
CA LEU A 162 3.25 2.58 -19.70
C LEU A 162 3.22 2.58 -21.22
N LEU A 163 4.35 2.35 -21.90
CA LEU A 163 4.42 2.16 -23.36
C LEU A 163 3.53 1.01 -23.86
N TYR A 164 3.14 0.08 -22.99
CA TYR A 164 2.17 -0.95 -23.33
C TYR A 164 0.76 -0.38 -23.61
N TRP A 165 0.39 0.72 -22.97
CA TRP A 165 -0.95 1.32 -23.11
C TRP A 165 -0.99 2.57 -23.98
N THR A 166 0.10 3.34 -24.01
CA THR A 166 0.16 4.61 -24.76
C THR A 166 1.57 4.95 -25.20
N ASN A 167 1.69 5.62 -26.37
CA ASN A 167 2.95 6.18 -26.86
C ASN A 167 3.05 7.70 -26.61
N GLU A 168 2.02 8.31 -26.06
CA GLU A 168 1.95 9.76 -25.81
C GLU A 168 2.38 10.06 -24.37
N LEU A 169 3.69 9.96 -24.12
CA LEU A 169 4.29 10.10 -22.80
C LEU A 169 5.18 11.34 -22.68
N VAL A 170 5.07 12.02 -21.56
CA VAL A 170 5.99 13.06 -21.12
C VAL A 170 6.51 12.68 -19.74
N TYR A 171 7.82 12.72 -19.52
CA TYR A 171 8.42 12.47 -18.24
C TYR A 171 8.93 13.78 -17.60
N ILE A 172 8.41 14.13 -16.41
CA ILE A 172 8.95 15.21 -15.57
C ILE A 172 9.84 14.57 -14.51
N ASN A 173 11.13 14.74 -14.68
CA ASN A 173 12.16 14.27 -13.75
C ASN A 173 12.33 15.30 -12.62
N HIS A 174 11.52 15.19 -11.60
CA HIS A 174 11.39 16.15 -10.51
C HIS A 174 12.68 16.33 -9.70
N GLU A 175 13.39 15.23 -9.39
CA GLU A 175 14.61 15.27 -8.57
C GLU A 175 15.89 15.38 -9.42
N GLN A 176 15.79 15.50 -10.74
CA GLN A 176 16.88 15.72 -11.69
C GLN A 176 18.04 14.69 -11.60
N LYS A 177 17.72 13.45 -11.22
CA LYS A 177 18.66 12.34 -11.06
C LYS A 177 18.51 11.31 -12.19
N LEU A 178 18.93 11.65 -13.40
CA LEU A 178 18.80 10.77 -14.57
C LEU A 178 20.16 10.47 -15.19
N GLY A 179 20.45 9.17 -15.40
CA GLY A 179 21.67 8.69 -16.07
C GLY A 179 21.60 8.81 -17.60
N ASP A 180 22.76 8.69 -18.25
CA ASP A 180 22.88 8.85 -19.71
C ASP A 180 22.14 7.76 -20.49
N ASP A 181 22.18 6.52 -20.04
CA ASP A 181 21.47 5.39 -20.67
C ASP A 181 19.94 5.59 -20.63
N ASP A 182 19.42 6.11 -19.53
CA ASP A 182 18.00 6.40 -19.39
C ASP A 182 17.57 7.57 -20.28
N ARG A 183 18.41 8.61 -20.39
CA ARG A 183 18.17 9.73 -21.33
C ARG A 183 18.14 9.25 -22.76
N LYS A 184 19.09 8.41 -23.14
CA LYS A 184 19.16 7.81 -24.46
C LYS A 184 17.90 7.00 -24.77
N PHE A 185 17.46 6.16 -23.83
CA PHE A 185 16.22 5.40 -23.99
C PHE A 185 15.00 6.32 -24.26
N LEU A 186 14.84 7.39 -23.47
CA LEU A 186 13.73 8.33 -23.65
C LEU A 186 13.78 9.00 -25.04
N GLN A 187 14.95 9.43 -25.46
CA GLN A 187 15.18 10.06 -26.76
C GLN A 187 14.88 9.11 -27.93
N GLU A 188 15.39 7.88 -27.88
CA GLU A 188 15.17 6.85 -28.91
C GLU A 188 13.69 6.46 -29.06
N ASN A 189 12.90 6.60 -27.99
CA ASN A 189 11.43 6.34 -28.01
C ASN A 189 10.59 7.61 -28.20
N GLY A 190 11.22 8.78 -28.51
CA GLY A 190 10.51 10.03 -28.77
C GLY A 190 9.81 10.62 -27.54
N ILE A 191 10.25 10.27 -26.33
CA ILE A 191 9.61 10.71 -25.09
C ILE A 191 10.29 11.98 -24.59
N SER A 192 9.51 13.05 -24.43
CA SER A 192 9.99 14.31 -23.87
C SER A 192 10.33 14.15 -22.39
N CYS A 193 11.56 14.51 -22.02
CA CYS A 193 12.03 14.53 -20.63
C CYS A 193 12.25 15.97 -20.19
N ILE A 194 11.57 16.38 -19.11
CA ILE A 194 11.66 17.72 -18.53
C ILE A 194 12.39 17.57 -17.17
N ASP A 195 13.64 18.01 -17.10
CA ASP A 195 14.39 18.06 -15.84
C ASP A 195 14.02 19.34 -15.08
N ALA A 196 12.97 19.27 -14.29
CA ALA A 196 12.51 20.40 -13.50
C ALA A 196 11.74 19.95 -12.26
N SER A 197 11.91 20.69 -11.18
CA SER A 197 11.14 20.49 -9.96
C SER A 197 9.69 20.95 -10.15
N ILE A 198 8.75 20.10 -9.71
CA ILE A 198 7.33 20.39 -9.72
C ILE A 198 7.00 21.15 -8.43
N LYS A 199 6.30 22.26 -8.57
CA LYS A 199 5.80 23.05 -7.46
C LYS A 199 4.49 22.47 -6.92
N GLN A 200 3.54 22.14 -7.81
CA GLN A 200 2.25 21.56 -7.43
C GLN A 200 1.53 20.97 -8.65
N ALA A 201 0.57 20.07 -8.40
CA ALA A 201 -0.43 19.70 -9.39
C ALA A 201 -1.44 20.84 -9.55
N VAL A 202 -1.86 21.08 -10.79
CA VAL A 202 -2.96 21.98 -11.15
C VAL A 202 -4.17 21.11 -11.48
N ALA A 203 -5.25 21.24 -10.72
CA ALA A 203 -6.42 20.39 -10.88
C ALA A 203 -7.72 21.15 -10.59
N LYS A 204 -8.81 20.70 -11.20
CA LYS A 204 -10.18 21.12 -10.91
C LYS A 204 -10.92 19.98 -10.22
N GLY A 205 -11.02 20.06 -8.89
CA GLY A 205 -11.51 18.93 -8.10
C GLY A 205 -10.55 17.74 -8.16
N ALA A 206 -10.99 16.62 -8.73
CA ALA A 206 -10.17 15.42 -8.92
C ALA A 206 -9.58 15.29 -10.34
N GLU A 207 -9.91 16.23 -11.24
CA GLU A 207 -9.46 16.21 -12.64
C GLU A 207 -8.17 17.00 -12.77
N LEU A 208 -7.09 16.34 -13.15
CA LEU A 208 -5.80 16.95 -13.41
C LEU A 208 -5.87 17.84 -14.64
N GLU A 209 -5.28 19.03 -14.57
CA GLU A 209 -5.07 19.93 -15.71
C GLU A 209 -3.59 20.07 -16.08
N GLY A 210 -2.68 19.65 -15.19
CA GLY A 210 -1.25 19.68 -15.44
C GLY A 210 -0.42 19.83 -14.17
N PHE A 211 0.85 20.18 -14.37
CA PHE A 211 1.81 20.43 -13.28
C PHE A 211 2.47 21.79 -13.47
N LEU A 212 2.41 22.63 -12.43
CA LEU A 212 3.15 23.89 -12.34
C LEU A 212 4.57 23.55 -11.89
N LEU A 213 5.55 23.96 -12.67
CA LEU A 213 6.98 23.82 -12.37
C LEU A 213 7.48 25.00 -11.53
N GLU A 214 8.63 24.86 -10.86
CA GLU A 214 9.24 25.94 -10.07
C GLU A 214 9.66 27.15 -10.93
N ASN A 215 9.94 26.95 -12.22
CA ASN A 215 10.24 28.04 -13.16
C ASN A 215 9.01 28.81 -13.63
N GLY A 216 7.80 28.43 -13.19
CA GLY A 216 6.52 29.06 -13.55
C GLY A 216 5.85 28.48 -14.80
N GLU A 217 6.46 27.54 -15.50
CA GLU A 217 5.85 26.86 -16.63
C GLU A 217 4.78 25.84 -16.18
N ILE A 218 3.79 25.61 -17.03
CA ILE A 218 2.76 24.57 -16.81
C ILE A 218 2.89 23.49 -17.87
N VAL A 219 3.15 22.26 -17.45
CA VAL A 219 3.06 21.07 -18.29
C VAL A 219 1.62 20.58 -18.24
N LYS A 220 0.85 20.82 -19.32
CA LYS A 220 -0.58 20.47 -19.40
C LYS A 220 -0.77 18.98 -19.63
N GLY A 221 -1.78 18.38 -18.98
CA GLY A 221 -2.18 16.99 -19.16
C GLY A 221 -3.24 16.57 -18.16
N HIS A 222 -4.04 15.58 -18.54
CA HIS A 222 -5.21 15.15 -17.77
C HIS A 222 -5.00 13.82 -17.05
N HIS A 223 -3.92 13.11 -17.35
CA HIS A 223 -3.58 11.86 -16.69
C HIS A 223 -2.11 11.85 -16.30
N ALA A 224 -1.81 11.33 -15.10
CA ALA A 224 -0.43 11.19 -14.68
C ALA A 224 -0.20 9.89 -13.87
N PHE A 225 1.07 9.44 -13.86
CA PHE A 225 1.57 8.42 -12.94
C PHE A 225 2.70 8.97 -12.08
N THR A 226 2.71 8.59 -10.80
CA THR A 226 3.80 8.95 -9.87
C THR A 226 4.80 7.80 -9.78
N ALA A 227 6.11 8.11 -9.87
CA ALA A 227 7.18 7.13 -9.86
C ALA A 227 8.47 7.71 -9.26
N PHE A 228 8.45 8.01 -7.96
CA PHE A 228 9.60 8.59 -7.27
C PHE A 228 10.59 7.53 -6.77
N GLY A 229 10.18 6.25 -6.69
CA GLY A 229 10.96 5.18 -6.10
C GLY A 229 11.17 5.34 -4.59
N GLY A 230 11.80 4.35 -3.95
CA GLY A 230 12.06 4.41 -2.52
C GLY A 230 10.81 4.29 -1.64
N ASN A 231 9.84 3.49 -2.06
CA ASN A 231 8.63 3.20 -1.29
C ASN A 231 8.98 2.60 0.07
N GLU A 232 8.21 2.93 1.09
CA GLU A 232 8.39 2.42 2.44
C GLU A 232 7.67 1.09 2.63
N VAL A 233 8.42 -0.01 2.74
CA VAL A 233 7.87 -1.29 3.22
C VAL A 233 7.87 -1.27 4.74
N ARG A 234 6.68 -1.32 5.36
CA ARG A 234 6.51 -1.15 6.81
C ARG A 234 6.76 -2.46 7.58
N SER A 235 7.98 -2.97 7.48
CA SER A 235 8.42 -4.25 8.08
C SER A 235 9.26 -4.10 9.36
N GLN A 236 9.27 -2.93 10.00
CA GLN A 236 10.09 -2.66 11.18
C GLN A 236 9.76 -3.60 12.35
N LEU A 237 8.48 -3.89 12.59
CA LEU A 237 8.05 -4.82 13.64
C LEU A 237 8.46 -6.26 13.32
N ALA A 238 8.41 -6.66 12.06
CA ALA A 238 8.91 -7.96 11.61
C ALA A 238 10.39 -8.15 11.95
N LYS A 239 11.20 -7.11 11.66
CA LYS A 239 12.63 -7.11 12.01
C LYS A 239 12.89 -7.26 13.50
N GLN A 240 12.11 -6.59 14.36
CA GLN A 240 12.22 -6.71 15.83
C GLN A 240 11.95 -8.13 16.33
N LEU A 241 11.04 -8.83 15.65
CA LEU A 241 10.66 -10.21 15.98
C LEU A 241 11.59 -11.27 15.38
N GLY A 242 12.60 -10.89 14.59
CA GLY A 242 13.48 -11.82 13.89
C GLY A 242 12.82 -12.49 12.68
N VAL A 243 11.81 -11.87 12.11
CA VAL A 243 11.16 -12.33 10.88
C VAL A 243 12.07 -12.08 9.69
N GLU A 244 12.14 -13.07 8.78
CA GLU A 244 12.94 -13.00 7.56
C GLU A 244 12.38 -11.97 6.57
N LEU A 245 13.29 -11.13 6.05
CA LEU A 245 12.99 -10.09 5.08
C LEU A 245 13.85 -10.28 3.84
N LEU A 246 13.30 -9.95 2.66
CA LEU A 246 14.08 -9.78 1.45
C LEU A 246 14.91 -8.47 1.49
N GLU A 247 15.84 -8.30 0.54
CA GLU A 247 16.63 -7.07 0.38
C GLU A 247 15.77 -5.83 0.23
N ASN A 248 14.64 -5.94 -0.48
CA ASN A 248 13.64 -4.88 -0.64
C ASN A 248 12.73 -4.70 0.60
N LYS A 249 13.04 -5.38 1.71
CA LYS A 249 12.38 -5.32 3.01
C LYS A 249 10.99 -5.95 3.09
N HIS A 250 10.50 -6.63 2.05
CA HIS A 250 9.26 -7.39 2.15
C HIS A 250 9.43 -8.62 3.04
N ILE A 251 8.35 -8.95 3.76
CA ILE A 251 8.33 -10.10 4.68
C ILE A 251 8.21 -11.39 3.88
N VAL A 252 9.11 -12.34 4.14
CA VAL A 252 9.01 -13.71 3.62
C VAL A 252 7.96 -14.46 4.43
N ALA A 253 6.91 -14.92 3.75
CA ALA A 253 5.84 -15.71 4.34
C ALA A 253 5.56 -16.93 3.48
N ASP A 254 5.18 -18.04 4.11
CA ASP A 254 4.78 -19.25 3.39
C ASP A 254 3.59 -18.96 2.47
N PRO A 255 3.66 -19.34 1.19
CA PRO A 255 2.64 -18.96 0.21
C PRO A 255 1.25 -19.54 0.49
N ARG A 256 1.18 -20.67 1.22
CA ARG A 256 -0.08 -21.34 1.57
C ARG A 256 -0.64 -20.90 2.91
N THR A 257 0.21 -20.76 3.92
CA THR A 257 -0.23 -20.49 5.30
C THR A 257 -0.15 -19.03 5.67
N LYS A 258 0.65 -18.24 4.96
CA LYS A 258 1.03 -16.86 5.27
C LYS A 258 1.81 -16.73 6.59
N MET A 259 2.24 -17.84 7.19
CA MET A 259 3.08 -17.83 8.38
C MET A 259 4.52 -17.47 7.99
N THR A 260 5.18 -16.71 8.83
CA THR A 260 6.60 -16.36 8.69
C THR A 260 7.50 -17.47 9.25
N ASN A 261 8.82 -17.29 9.18
CA ASN A 261 9.78 -18.16 9.87
C ASN A 261 9.64 -18.12 11.40
N VAL A 262 8.92 -17.16 11.97
CA VAL A 262 8.64 -17.06 13.40
C VAL A 262 7.26 -17.63 13.68
N HIS A 263 7.23 -18.79 14.35
CA HIS A 263 5.96 -19.46 14.73
C HIS A 263 5.06 -18.49 15.53
N GLY A 264 3.78 -18.44 15.14
CA GLY A 264 2.80 -17.54 15.74
C GLY A 264 2.75 -16.14 15.13
N VAL A 265 3.59 -15.85 14.10
CA VAL A 265 3.60 -14.60 13.36
C VAL A 265 3.25 -14.84 11.89
N TRP A 266 2.25 -14.14 11.40
CA TRP A 266 1.80 -14.14 9.99
C TRP A 266 2.03 -12.80 9.35
N ALA A 267 2.10 -12.77 8.01
CA ALA A 267 2.14 -11.55 7.23
C ALA A 267 1.17 -11.63 6.06
N ALA A 268 0.47 -10.54 5.75
CA ALA A 268 -0.49 -10.47 4.66
C ALA A 268 -0.59 -9.04 4.08
N GLY A 269 -0.92 -8.97 2.80
CA GLY A 269 -1.01 -7.73 2.05
C GLY A 269 0.36 -7.22 1.62
N ASP A 270 0.43 -5.97 1.15
CA ASP A 270 1.58 -5.38 0.45
C ASP A 270 2.92 -5.46 1.22
N VAL A 271 2.92 -5.71 2.52
CA VAL A 271 4.14 -5.93 3.31
C VAL A 271 4.82 -7.27 3.02
N ALA A 272 4.07 -8.26 2.51
CA ALA A 272 4.56 -9.59 2.17
C ALA A 272 5.11 -9.65 0.74
N VAL A 273 5.81 -10.74 0.40
CA VAL A 273 6.43 -10.95 -0.92
C VAL A 273 5.38 -11.41 -1.93
N HIS A 274 4.84 -10.50 -2.71
CA HIS A 274 3.90 -10.77 -3.81
C HIS A 274 3.63 -9.50 -4.63
N SER A 275 2.71 -9.58 -5.62
CA SER A 275 2.19 -8.39 -6.31
C SER A 275 1.23 -7.59 -5.42
N GLU A 276 1.35 -6.27 -5.45
CA GLU A 276 0.61 -5.35 -4.58
C GLU A 276 -0.72 -4.94 -5.22
N GLN A 277 -1.82 -5.57 -4.79
CA GLN A 277 -3.18 -5.25 -5.23
C GLN A 277 -4.20 -5.45 -4.11
N VAL A 278 -5.31 -4.70 -4.16
CA VAL A 278 -6.41 -4.81 -3.19
C VAL A 278 -6.96 -6.23 -3.12
N THR A 279 -7.20 -6.87 -4.26
CA THR A 279 -7.76 -8.22 -4.34
C THR A 279 -6.82 -9.29 -3.80
N ILE A 280 -5.52 -9.13 -4.01
CA ILE A 280 -4.48 -9.99 -3.43
C ILE A 280 -4.44 -9.79 -1.91
N ALA A 281 -4.43 -8.54 -1.45
CA ALA A 281 -4.44 -8.22 -0.02
C ALA A 281 -5.67 -8.79 0.70
N MET A 282 -6.87 -8.74 0.08
CA MET A 282 -8.07 -9.40 0.59
C MET A 282 -7.90 -10.92 0.69
N GLY A 283 -7.41 -11.54 -0.39
CA GLY A 283 -7.19 -12.99 -0.42
C GLY A 283 -6.21 -13.45 0.66
N GLU A 284 -5.09 -12.74 0.79
CA GLU A 284 -4.07 -13.06 1.79
C GLU A 284 -4.55 -12.83 3.22
N GLY A 285 -5.29 -11.75 3.48
CA GLY A 285 -5.91 -11.52 4.78
C GLY A 285 -6.83 -12.66 5.20
N SER A 286 -7.70 -13.14 4.28
CA SER A 286 -8.53 -14.32 4.51
C SER A 286 -7.70 -15.58 4.73
N GLN A 287 -6.68 -15.80 3.92
CA GLN A 287 -5.81 -16.97 3.99
C GLN A 287 -5.04 -17.02 5.31
N ALA A 288 -4.44 -15.93 5.74
CA ALA A 288 -3.76 -15.81 7.02
C ALA A 288 -4.73 -16.12 8.18
N ALA A 289 -5.93 -15.55 8.16
CA ALA A 289 -6.93 -15.77 9.20
C ALA A 289 -7.36 -17.25 9.33
N ILE A 290 -7.50 -17.96 8.20
CA ILE A 290 -7.80 -19.39 8.19
C ILE A 290 -6.69 -20.20 8.91
N TRP A 291 -5.44 -19.88 8.64
CA TRP A 291 -4.32 -20.61 9.23
C TRP A 291 -4.05 -20.20 10.68
N ILE A 292 -4.27 -18.94 11.05
CA ILE A 292 -4.26 -18.48 12.44
C ILE A 292 -5.34 -19.24 13.25
N HIS A 293 -6.54 -19.37 12.71
CA HIS A 293 -7.62 -20.15 13.35
C HIS A 293 -7.20 -21.61 13.57
N LYS A 294 -6.68 -22.28 12.53
CA LYS A 294 -6.24 -23.68 12.64
C LYS A 294 -5.15 -23.86 13.68
N ASP A 295 -4.20 -22.94 13.76
CA ASP A 295 -3.11 -22.98 14.71
C ASP A 295 -3.60 -22.76 16.15
N ILE A 296 -4.56 -21.84 16.37
CA ILE A 296 -5.15 -21.63 17.70
C ILE A 296 -5.91 -22.86 18.20
N ILE A 297 -6.71 -23.52 17.35
CA ILE A 297 -7.51 -24.67 17.77
C ILE A 297 -6.64 -25.92 18.01
N GLN A 298 -5.51 -26.08 17.30
CA GLN A 298 -4.57 -27.19 17.55
C GLN A 298 -3.90 -27.12 18.92
N GLU A 299 -3.74 -25.92 19.49
CA GLU A 299 -3.22 -25.79 20.86
C GLU A 299 -4.25 -26.10 21.97
N GLN A 300 -5.51 -26.18 21.62
CA GLN A 300 -6.61 -26.44 22.58
C GLN A 300 -6.97 -27.92 22.70
N GLY A 301 -6.49 -28.75 21.80
CA GLY A 301 -6.72 -30.20 21.74
C GLY A 301 -5.47 -30.97 22.06
#